data_65e93126fe7532c4801dd82b6fac56b6
#
_entry.id   65e93126fe7532c4801dd82b6fac56b6
#
_cell.length_a   1.000
_cell.length_b   1.000
_cell.length_c   1.000
_cell.angle_alpha   90.00
_cell.angle_beta   90.00
_cell.angle_gamma   90.00
#
_symmetry.space_group_name_H-M   'P 1'
#
loop_
_entity.id
_entity.type
_entity.pdbx_description
1 polymer ?
#
loop_
_entity_poly.entity_id
_entity_poly.type
_entity_poly.pdbx_seq_one_letter_code
_entity_poly.pdbx_strand_id
1 'polypeptide(L)'
;QQVQAGDLLVDVQRLDRKGNPVLQGASGRVLARVEKSYSAAQPYYPTQLTLTGRSAAAESWQLLGQELYRTEAPADYTGTTEIDYLPLHIGRVTLPGVIQRTTTSETAATPCHYSESTAQALALRACRAQLYREFPDAIIEAERRGIDQGEDAAACTVTYIFCANIAEKP
;
A
#
# COMPACT_ATOMS: atom_id res chain seq x y z
N GLN A 1 -23.11 11.69 -20.27
CA GLN A 1 -22.15 11.78 -21.38
C GLN A 1 -21.15 10.65 -21.25
N GLN A 2 -20.84 9.95 -22.31
CA GLN A 2 -19.82 8.92 -22.33
C GLN A 2 -18.48 9.60 -22.69
N VAL A 3 -17.43 9.30 -21.93
CA VAL A 3 -16.09 9.89 -22.10
C VAL A 3 -15.05 8.79 -22.19
N GLN A 4 -13.93 9.08 -22.86
CA GLN A 4 -12.80 8.17 -23.02
C GLN A 4 -11.53 8.77 -22.40
N ALA A 5 -10.54 7.93 -22.17
CA ALA A 5 -9.25 8.38 -21.66
C ALA A 5 -8.61 9.39 -22.68
N GLY A 6 -8.24 10.57 -22.18
CA GLY A 6 -7.71 11.67 -22.99
C GLY A 6 -8.72 12.73 -23.40
N ASP A 7 -10.02 12.54 -23.11
CA ASP A 7 -11.03 13.58 -23.38
C ASP A 7 -10.81 14.79 -22.46
N LEU A 8 -10.83 15.99 -23.06
CA LEU A 8 -10.77 17.24 -22.30
C LEU A 8 -12.11 17.50 -21.62
N LEU A 9 -12.16 17.30 -20.29
CA LEU A 9 -13.39 17.45 -19.52
C LEU A 9 -13.57 18.84 -18.91
N VAL A 10 -12.48 19.56 -18.69
CA VAL A 10 -12.50 20.94 -18.15
C VAL A 10 -11.50 21.78 -18.95
N ASP A 11 -11.97 22.85 -19.57
CA ASP A 11 -11.12 23.79 -20.30
C ASP A 11 -10.53 24.85 -19.36
N VAL A 12 -9.27 25.18 -19.57
CA VAL A 12 -8.47 26.10 -18.76
C VAL A 12 -8.47 27.51 -19.37
N GLN A 13 -9.10 27.70 -20.52
CA GLN A 13 -9.11 28.99 -21.24
C GLN A 13 -10.25 29.89 -20.74
N ARG A 14 -9.88 31.03 -20.16
CA ARG A 14 -10.77 32.12 -19.86
C ARG A 14 -10.37 33.33 -20.70
N LEU A 15 -11.33 33.99 -21.28
CA LEU A 15 -11.09 35.27 -21.99
C LEU A 15 -11.10 36.42 -20.97
N ASP A 16 -10.12 37.31 -21.04
CA ASP A 16 -10.11 38.58 -20.32
C ASP A 16 -11.18 39.54 -20.85
N ARG A 17 -11.34 40.70 -20.21
CA ARG A 17 -12.30 41.72 -20.65
C ARG A 17 -12.00 42.28 -22.06
N LYS A 18 -10.81 41.99 -22.60
CA LYS A 18 -10.35 42.45 -23.93
C LYS A 18 -10.38 41.31 -24.97
N GLY A 19 -10.85 40.12 -24.59
CA GLY A 19 -10.95 38.95 -25.47
C GLY A 19 -9.67 38.16 -25.63
N ASN A 20 -8.62 38.41 -24.85
CA ASN A 20 -7.39 37.61 -24.89
C ASN A 20 -7.50 36.35 -24.04
N PRO A 21 -6.96 35.22 -24.51
CA PRO A 21 -6.96 33.98 -23.70
C PRO A 21 -6.00 34.11 -22.50
N VAL A 22 -6.54 33.93 -21.32
CA VAL A 22 -5.77 33.87 -20.07
C VAL A 22 -5.79 32.43 -19.60
N LEU A 23 -4.61 31.83 -19.43
CA LEU A 23 -4.43 30.52 -18.80
C LEU A 23 -4.65 30.67 -17.30
N GLN A 24 -5.76 30.18 -16.81
CA GLN A 24 -6.04 30.13 -15.38
C GLN A 24 -6.13 28.66 -14.98
N GLY A 25 -5.31 28.23 -13.98
CA GLY A 25 -5.36 26.87 -13.48
C GLY A 25 -6.79 26.51 -13.09
N ALA A 26 -7.38 25.51 -13.74
CA ALA A 26 -8.67 24.97 -13.38
C ALA A 26 -8.45 23.80 -12.42
N SER A 27 -9.11 23.83 -11.28
CA SER A 27 -9.22 22.67 -10.38
C SER A 27 -10.68 22.27 -10.29
N GLY A 28 -10.95 20.98 -10.46
CA GLY A 28 -12.31 20.46 -10.41
C GLY A 28 -12.35 18.98 -10.08
N ARG A 29 -13.51 18.50 -9.66
CA ARG A 29 -13.79 17.07 -9.49
C ARG A 29 -14.68 16.64 -10.67
N VAL A 30 -14.25 15.61 -11.38
CA VAL A 30 -15.04 14.98 -12.43
C VAL A 30 -15.50 13.62 -11.91
N LEU A 31 -16.75 13.53 -11.51
CA LEU A 31 -17.35 12.27 -11.07
C LEU A 31 -17.86 11.49 -12.29
N ALA A 32 -17.38 10.27 -12.46
CA ALA A 32 -17.84 9.37 -13.50
C ALA A 32 -18.29 8.04 -12.89
N ARG A 33 -19.25 7.42 -13.56
CA ARG A 33 -19.62 6.04 -13.35
C ARG A 33 -18.73 5.15 -14.18
N VAL A 34 -17.97 4.30 -13.53
CA VAL A 34 -16.93 3.45 -14.14
C VAL A 34 -17.32 1.99 -13.95
N GLU A 35 -17.12 1.17 -14.98
CA GLU A 35 -17.20 -0.28 -14.89
C GLU A 35 -15.79 -0.86 -15.13
N LYS A 36 -15.27 -1.60 -14.14
CA LYS A 36 -13.92 -2.18 -14.22
C LYS A 36 -13.85 -3.53 -13.53
N SER A 37 -13.08 -4.45 -14.15
CA SER A 37 -12.87 -5.80 -13.63
C SER A 37 -11.50 -5.95 -13.02
N TYR A 38 -11.44 -6.65 -11.89
CA TYR A 38 -10.22 -7.03 -11.20
C TYR A 38 -10.21 -8.53 -10.96
N SER A 39 -9.04 -9.14 -11.05
CA SER A 39 -8.88 -10.57 -10.82
C SER A 39 -7.80 -10.81 -9.78
N ALA A 40 -8.03 -11.79 -8.91
CA ALA A 40 -7.07 -12.24 -7.92
C ALA A 40 -7.24 -13.74 -7.70
N ALA A 41 -6.13 -14.41 -7.38
CA ALA A 41 -6.14 -15.80 -6.99
C ALA A 41 -5.48 -15.97 -5.61
N GLN A 42 -6.01 -16.90 -4.83
CA GLN A 42 -5.49 -17.26 -3.52
C GLN A 42 -5.21 -18.76 -3.49
N PRO A 43 -3.94 -19.19 -3.33
CA PRO A 43 -3.62 -20.61 -3.19
C PRO A 43 -4.20 -21.19 -1.90
N TYR A 44 -4.58 -22.47 -1.95
CA TYR A 44 -5.06 -23.20 -0.76
C TYR A 44 -3.94 -23.53 0.22
N TYR A 45 -2.71 -23.66 -0.27
CA TYR A 45 -1.53 -23.99 0.51
C TYR A 45 -0.45 -22.90 0.40
N PRO A 46 -0.71 -21.67 0.89
CA PRO A 46 0.31 -20.64 0.87
C PRO A 46 1.35 -20.90 1.95
N THR A 47 2.57 -20.43 1.71
CA THR A 47 3.59 -20.34 2.73
C THR A 47 3.53 -18.99 3.40
N GLN A 48 3.40 -18.99 4.72
CA GLN A 48 3.42 -17.76 5.54
C GLN A 48 4.73 -17.65 6.30
N LEU A 49 5.24 -16.43 6.40
CA LEU A 49 6.36 -16.13 7.29
C LEU A 49 5.81 -15.90 8.70
N THR A 50 6.22 -16.75 9.62
CA THR A 50 5.86 -16.65 11.05
C THR A 50 7.10 -16.35 11.88
N LEU A 51 6.93 -15.54 12.94
CA LEU A 51 8.02 -15.28 13.88
C LEU A 51 8.35 -16.56 14.65
N THR A 52 9.62 -16.91 14.72
CA THR A 52 10.09 -18.09 15.49
C THR A 52 10.21 -17.81 16.99
N GLY A 53 10.17 -16.54 17.36
CA GLY A 53 10.42 -16.08 18.74
C GLY A 53 11.88 -15.78 19.04
N ARG A 54 12.80 -16.04 18.09
CA ARG A 54 14.21 -15.63 18.22
C ARG A 54 14.36 -14.20 17.70
N SER A 55 15.11 -13.39 18.42
CA SER A 55 15.46 -12.04 18.00
C SER A 55 16.90 -11.69 18.38
N ALA A 56 17.51 -10.80 17.61
CA ALA A 56 18.79 -10.23 17.92
C ALA A 56 18.70 -8.71 17.81
N ALA A 57 19.39 -8.01 18.71
CA ALA A 57 19.43 -6.56 18.73
C ALA A 57 20.84 -6.07 18.48
N ALA A 58 20.96 -5.01 17.66
CA ALA A 58 22.18 -4.23 17.48
C ALA A 58 21.91 -2.79 17.86
N GLU A 59 22.90 -2.11 18.40
CA GLU A 59 22.80 -0.69 18.74
C GLU A 59 23.95 0.09 18.10
N SER A 60 23.65 1.27 17.61
CA SER A 60 24.66 2.25 17.24
C SER A 60 24.33 3.59 17.90
N TRP A 61 25.35 4.23 18.42
CA TRP A 61 25.26 5.52 19.10
C TRP A 61 25.96 6.58 18.27
N GLN A 62 25.25 7.63 17.93
CA GLN A 62 25.77 8.73 17.12
C GLN A 62 25.68 10.04 17.92
N LEU A 63 26.73 10.83 17.91
CA LEU A 63 26.80 12.16 18.50
C LEU A 63 27.39 13.13 17.48
N LEU A 64 26.71 14.25 17.22
CA LEU A 64 27.16 15.26 16.24
C LEU A 64 27.51 14.66 14.86
N GLY A 65 26.79 13.61 14.45
CA GLY A 65 27.03 12.92 13.18
C GLY A 65 28.20 11.93 13.16
N GLN A 66 28.87 11.72 14.28
CA GLN A 66 29.95 10.73 14.45
C GLN A 66 29.42 9.49 15.19
N GLU A 67 29.75 8.31 14.71
CA GLU A 67 29.47 7.06 15.39
C GLU A 67 30.45 6.85 16.54
N LEU A 68 29.94 6.76 17.77
CA LEU A 68 30.72 6.55 18.98
C LEU A 68 30.80 5.08 19.39
N TYR A 69 29.74 4.32 19.10
CA TYR A 69 29.59 2.93 19.53
C TYR A 69 28.70 2.18 18.56
N ARG A 70 29.04 0.91 18.33
CA ARG A 70 28.25 -0.01 17.52
C ARG A 70 28.37 -1.43 18.08
N THR A 71 27.23 -2.09 18.18
CA THR A 71 27.19 -3.56 18.33
C THR A 71 26.67 -4.16 17.02
N GLU A 72 27.17 -5.33 16.66
CA GLU A 72 26.65 -6.10 15.55
C GLU A 72 25.70 -7.18 16.06
N ALA A 73 24.55 -7.32 15.41
CA ALA A 73 23.69 -8.47 15.65
C ALA A 73 24.28 -9.68 14.92
N PRO A 74 24.27 -10.88 15.55
CA PRO A 74 24.62 -12.10 14.81
C PRO A 74 23.69 -12.24 13.60
N ALA A 75 24.27 -12.35 12.40
CA ALA A 75 23.54 -12.32 11.12
C ALA A 75 23.19 -13.70 10.58
N ASP A 76 22.92 -14.68 11.46
CA ASP A 76 22.77 -16.06 11.08
C ASP A 76 21.37 -16.39 10.53
N TYR A 77 20.43 -15.44 10.57
CA TYR A 77 19.05 -15.70 10.17
C TYR A 77 18.44 -14.53 9.41
N THR A 78 17.49 -14.87 8.54
CA THR A 78 16.65 -13.89 7.85
C THR A 78 15.41 -13.57 8.67
N GLY A 79 15.00 -12.32 8.69
CA GLY A 79 13.86 -11.94 9.48
C GLY A 79 13.35 -10.54 9.18
N THR A 80 12.39 -10.10 9.98
CA THR A 80 11.85 -8.74 9.93
C THR A 80 12.68 -7.84 10.84
N THR A 81 13.10 -6.70 10.31
CA THR A 81 13.91 -5.72 11.04
C THR A 81 13.07 -4.52 11.43
N GLU A 82 13.11 -4.16 12.71
CA GLU A 82 12.52 -2.95 13.27
C GLU A 82 13.66 -2.03 13.73
N ILE A 83 13.54 -0.73 13.45
CA ILE A 83 14.55 0.27 13.77
C ILE A 83 13.92 1.35 14.62
N ASP A 84 14.39 1.47 15.85
CA ASP A 84 14.01 2.50 16.81
C ASP A 84 15.09 3.58 16.90
N TYR A 85 14.67 4.82 16.95
CA TYR A 85 15.56 5.96 17.19
C TYR A 85 15.25 6.60 18.53
N LEU A 86 16.19 6.53 19.46
CA LEU A 86 16.07 7.06 20.80
C LEU A 86 17.00 8.26 20.97
N PRO A 87 16.56 9.36 21.61
CA PRO A 87 17.44 10.49 21.89
C PRO A 87 18.54 10.11 22.89
N LEU A 88 19.74 10.61 22.68
CA LEU A 88 20.85 10.38 23.58
C LEU A 88 20.77 11.32 24.79
N HIS A 89 20.75 10.75 26.01
CA HIS A 89 20.69 11.50 27.26
C HIS A 89 21.87 11.21 28.18
N ILE A 90 22.35 12.26 28.84
CA ILE A 90 23.27 12.11 30.00
C ILE A 90 22.57 12.76 31.20
N GLY A 91 22.08 11.95 32.12
CA GLY A 91 21.25 12.40 33.22
C GLY A 91 19.97 13.09 32.74
N ARG A 92 19.82 14.39 32.98
CA ARG A 92 18.65 15.19 32.53
C ARG A 92 18.92 15.98 31.23
N VAL A 93 20.11 15.89 30.68
CA VAL A 93 20.52 16.64 29.49
C VAL A 93 20.37 15.78 28.25
N THR A 94 19.60 16.28 27.28
CA THR A 94 19.52 15.68 25.93
C THR A 94 20.69 16.19 25.10
N LEU A 95 21.46 15.28 24.55
CA LEU A 95 22.58 15.59 23.67
C LEU A 95 22.13 15.61 22.20
N PRO A 96 22.86 16.33 21.33
CA PRO A 96 22.60 16.31 19.88
C PRO A 96 23.11 15.00 19.26
N GLY A 97 22.46 13.89 19.63
CA GLY A 97 22.80 12.54 19.23
C GLY A 97 21.61 11.61 19.28
N VAL A 98 21.78 10.44 18.70
CA VAL A 98 20.75 9.41 18.60
C VAL A 98 21.32 8.03 18.88
N ILE A 99 20.55 7.21 19.57
CA ILE A 99 20.79 5.78 19.71
C ILE A 99 19.85 5.10 18.71
N GLN A 100 20.42 4.45 17.71
CA GLN A 100 19.68 3.60 16.79
C GLN A 100 19.72 2.17 17.32
N ARG A 101 18.56 1.62 17.65
CA ARG A 101 18.39 0.23 18.01
C ARG A 101 17.74 -0.52 16.86
N THR A 102 18.42 -1.52 16.35
CA THR A 102 17.92 -2.38 15.26
C THR A 102 17.62 -3.74 15.85
N THR A 103 16.34 -4.13 15.86
CA THR A 103 15.90 -5.45 16.33
C THR A 103 15.52 -6.29 15.12
N THR A 104 16.20 -7.41 14.91
CA THR A 104 15.87 -8.38 13.85
C THR A 104 15.21 -9.58 14.50
N SER A 105 13.95 -9.84 14.12
CA SER A 105 13.19 -11.00 14.57
C SER A 105 13.21 -12.07 13.50
N GLU A 106 13.65 -13.28 13.86
CA GLU A 106 13.73 -14.40 12.93
C GLU A 106 12.35 -14.81 12.44
N THR A 107 12.25 -15.06 11.12
CA THR A 107 11.04 -15.60 10.51
C THR A 107 11.32 -16.95 9.88
N ALA A 108 10.37 -17.87 10.03
CA ALA A 108 10.37 -19.16 9.37
C ALA A 108 9.19 -19.27 8.41
N ALA A 109 9.42 -19.93 7.30
CA ALA A 109 8.39 -20.26 6.33
C ALA A 109 7.56 -21.43 6.86
N THR A 110 6.29 -21.19 7.18
CA THR A 110 5.36 -22.20 7.68
C THR A 110 4.25 -22.43 6.65
N PRO A 111 4.03 -23.66 6.19
CA PRO A 111 2.90 -23.97 5.32
C PRO A 111 1.59 -23.75 6.08
N CYS A 112 0.64 -23.12 5.40
CA CYS A 112 -0.70 -22.87 5.90
C CYS A 112 -1.72 -23.53 4.96
N HIS A 113 -2.85 -23.94 5.48
CA HIS A 113 -3.96 -24.45 4.68
C HIS A 113 -5.19 -23.57 4.86
N TYR A 114 -5.70 -23.05 3.76
CA TYR A 114 -6.97 -22.33 3.72
C TYR A 114 -8.09 -23.23 3.21
N SER A 115 -9.24 -23.18 3.84
CA SER A 115 -10.44 -23.76 3.25
C SER A 115 -10.81 -23.00 1.97
N GLU A 116 -11.54 -23.65 1.07
CA GLU A 116 -12.04 -23.03 -0.17
C GLU A 116 -12.74 -21.70 0.09
N SER A 117 -13.65 -21.67 1.09
CA SER A 117 -14.39 -20.46 1.45
C SER A 117 -13.46 -19.33 1.94
N THR A 118 -12.41 -19.67 2.69
CA THR A 118 -11.41 -18.71 3.17
C THR A 118 -10.59 -18.17 2.01
N ALA A 119 -10.12 -19.05 1.11
CA ALA A 119 -9.36 -18.64 -0.07
C ALA A 119 -10.18 -17.74 -0.99
N GLN A 120 -11.46 -18.06 -1.22
CA GLN A 120 -12.39 -17.21 -1.98
C GLN A 120 -12.54 -15.82 -1.34
N ALA A 121 -12.76 -15.77 -0.02
CA ALA A 121 -12.91 -14.51 0.70
C ALA A 121 -11.64 -13.63 0.61
N LEU A 122 -10.47 -14.26 0.67
CA LEU A 122 -9.19 -13.56 0.52
C LEU A 122 -8.98 -13.06 -0.91
N ALA A 123 -9.32 -13.85 -1.94
CA ALA A 123 -9.25 -13.43 -3.33
C ALA A 123 -10.22 -12.26 -3.61
N LEU A 124 -11.46 -12.32 -3.11
CA LEU A 124 -12.42 -11.21 -3.21
C LEU A 124 -11.91 -9.94 -2.52
N ARG A 125 -11.31 -10.09 -1.32
CA ARG A 125 -10.69 -8.97 -0.61
C ARG A 125 -9.54 -8.35 -1.40
N ALA A 126 -8.73 -9.18 -2.07
CA ALA A 126 -7.63 -8.72 -2.91
C ALA A 126 -8.14 -7.92 -4.13
N CYS A 127 -9.22 -8.38 -4.81
CA CYS A 127 -9.86 -7.61 -5.87
C CYS A 127 -10.35 -6.24 -5.39
N ARG A 128 -11.00 -6.19 -4.22
CA ARG A 128 -11.46 -4.93 -3.63
C ARG A 128 -10.29 -4.00 -3.23
N ALA A 129 -9.20 -4.56 -2.73
CA ALA A 129 -8.00 -3.78 -2.41
C ALA A 129 -7.34 -3.18 -3.66
N GLN A 130 -7.39 -3.88 -4.80
CA GLN A 130 -6.91 -3.34 -6.08
C GLN A 130 -7.76 -2.14 -6.53
N LEU A 131 -9.09 -2.24 -6.43
CA LEU A 131 -10.00 -1.13 -6.73
C LEU A 131 -9.66 0.11 -5.90
N TYR A 132 -9.58 -0.02 -4.57
CA TYR A 132 -9.31 1.14 -3.69
C TYR A 132 -7.88 1.67 -3.76
N ARG A 133 -6.92 0.87 -4.23
CA ARG A 133 -5.57 1.36 -4.53
C ARG A 133 -5.58 2.29 -5.74
N GLU A 134 -6.38 1.98 -6.75
CA GLU A 134 -6.48 2.77 -7.98
C GLU A 134 -7.46 3.94 -7.81
N PHE A 135 -8.58 3.70 -7.16
CA PHE A 135 -9.64 4.68 -6.91
C PHE A 135 -9.98 4.75 -5.41
N PRO A 136 -9.18 5.50 -4.62
CA PRO A 136 -9.37 5.58 -3.15
C PRO A 136 -10.75 6.11 -2.76
N ASP A 137 -11.33 6.98 -3.59
CA ASP A 137 -12.63 7.62 -3.37
C ASP A 137 -13.80 6.87 -4.03
N ALA A 138 -13.59 5.64 -4.50
CA ALA A 138 -14.61 4.88 -5.20
C ALA A 138 -15.80 4.54 -4.30
N ILE A 139 -17.00 4.85 -4.79
CA ILE A 139 -18.28 4.45 -4.19
C ILE A 139 -18.85 3.34 -5.03
N ILE A 140 -18.82 2.10 -4.52
CA ILE A 140 -19.30 0.92 -5.23
C ILE A 140 -20.84 0.95 -5.26
N GLU A 141 -21.42 0.89 -6.46
CA GLU A 141 -22.86 0.82 -6.69
C GLU A 141 -23.32 -0.64 -6.88
N ALA A 142 -22.53 -1.44 -7.60
CA ALA A 142 -22.81 -2.84 -7.84
C ALA A 142 -21.53 -3.64 -8.06
N GLU A 143 -21.61 -4.94 -7.83
CA GLU A 143 -20.54 -5.89 -8.13
C GLU A 143 -21.10 -7.17 -8.76
N ARG A 144 -20.38 -7.69 -9.75
CA ARG A 144 -20.62 -9.00 -10.35
C ARG A 144 -19.41 -9.88 -10.09
N ARG A 145 -19.61 -11.05 -9.54
CA ARG A 145 -18.55 -11.97 -9.13
C ARG A 145 -18.54 -13.19 -10.04
N GLY A 146 -17.38 -13.50 -10.61
CA GLY A 146 -17.03 -14.79 -11.16
C GLY A 146 -16.05 -15.48 -10.21
N ILE A 147 -16.37 -16.70 -9.80
CA ILE A 147 -15.50 -17.51 -8.93
C ILE A 147 -15.16 -18.78 -9.71
N ASP A 148 -13.87 -19.06 -9.80
CA ASP A 148 -13.34 -20.28 -10.37
C ASP A 148 -12.55 -21.04 -9.30
N GLN A 149 -12.93 -22.28 -9.05
CA GLN A 149 -12.30 -23.17 -8.07
C GLN A 149 -11.37 -24.12 -8.83
N GLY A 150 -10.11 -23.73 -8.93
CA GLY A 150 -9.05 -24.60 -9.39
C GLY A 150 -8.64 -25.64 -8.34
N GLU A 151 -7.81 -26.61 -8.72
CA GLU A 151 -7.31 -27.64 -7.80
C GLU A 151 -6.39 -27.06 -6.71
N ASP A 152 -5.58 -26.03 -7.04
CA ASP A 152 -4.56 -25.49 -6.14
C ASP A 152 -4.91 -24.12 -5.56
N ALA A 153 -5.87 -23.40 -6.15
CA ALA A 153 -6.22 -22.04 -5.77
C ALA A 153 -7.67 -21.68 -6.10
N ALA A 154 -8.23 -20.78 -5.32
CA ALA A 154 -9.48 -20.09 -5.64
C ALA A 154 -9.15 -18.82 -6.44
N ALA A 155 -9.62 -18.73 -7.69
CA ALA A 155 -9.53 -17.54 -8.51
C ALA A 155 -10.86 -16.80 -8.50
N CYS A 156 -10.82 -15.47 -8.35
CA CYS A 156 -12.00 -14.62 -8.39
C CYS A 156 -11.79 -13.49 -9.40
N THR A 157 -12.82 -13.25 -10.21
CA THR A 157 -12.91 -12.05 -11.05
C THR A 157 -14.13 -11.26 -10.62
N VAL A 158 -13.93 -10.00 -10.26
CA VAL A 158 -15.01 -9.12 -9.81
C VAL A 158 -15.07 -7.90 -10.72
N THR A 159 -16.23 -7.70 -11.33
CA THR A 159 -16.55 -6.49 -12.07
C THR A 159 -17.29 -5.54 -11.15
N TYR A 160 -16.65 -4.41 -10.83
CA TYR A 160 -17.25 -3.34 -10.04
C TYR A 160 -17.84 -2.26 -10.95
N ILE A 161 -19.04 -1.80 -10.58
CA ILE A 161 -19.65 -0.58 -11.10
C ILE A 161 -19.61 0.41 -9.95
N PHE A 162 -18.91 1.53 -10.15
CA PHE A 162 -18.65 2.49 -9.07
C PHE A 162 -18.60 3.92 -9.60
N CYS A 163 -18.88 4.89 -8.69
CA CYS A 163 -18.60 6.30 -8.92
C CYS A 163 -17.25 6.68 -8.33
N ALA A 164 -16.41 7.35 -9.12
CA ALA A 164 -15.12 7.87 -8.67
C ALA A 164 -14.78 9.19 -9.33
N ASN A 165 -13.87 9.94 -8.71
CA ASN A 165 -13.28 11.10 -9.34
C ASN A 165 -12.21 10.64 -10.34
N ILE A 166 -12.45 10.94 -11.64
CA ILE A 166 -11.57 10.58 -12.74
C ILE A 166 -10.69 11.75 -13.22
N ALA A 167 -10.78 12.92 -12.58
CA ALA A 167 -9.88 14.01 -12.88
C ALA A 167 -8.45 13.62 -12.49
N GLU A 168 -7.50 13.76 -13.42
CA GLU A 168 -6.09 13.64 -13.08
C GLU A 168 -5.74 14.69 -12.03
N LYS A 169 -5.06 14.28 -10.96
CA LYS A 169 -4.50 15.24 -10.02
C LYS A 169 -3.30 15.88 -10.68
N PRO A 170 -3.21 17.23 -10.67
CA PRO A 170 -2.07 17.95 -11.23
C PRO A 170 -0.76 17.60 -10.51
#